data_ea80f7f308eb3c8902270491b77f8d24
#
_entry.id   ea80f7f308eb3c8902270491b77f8d24
#
_cell.length_a   1.000
_cell.length_b   1.000
_cell.length_c   1.000
_cell.angle_alpha   90.00
_cell.angle_beta   90.00
_cell.angle_gamma   90.00
#
_symmetry.space_group_name_H-M   'P 1'
#
loop_
_entity.id
_entity.type
_entity.pdbx_description
1 polymer ?
#
loop_
_entity_poly.entity_id
_entity_poly.type
_entity_poly.pdbx_seq_one_letter_code
_entity_poly.pdbx_strand_id
1 'polypeptide(L)'
;MKSAICLVITAFLASCAGPAVRSSSGHDAWGHRPGPKGFTTVIIDAGHGGHDSGATSRHTGQKEKDLTLDMVKRIKSELGGGFRTVLMRGSDTFVDLDDRVTAANRFGNAVLVSMHFNSGPSNVRGPETYYWRVDSHGLATRLQRAMASVCPAESSNRGLVRRRLRLTRNPEIPCVLLEGGYLSHPEESRLIANPGYRQKLASAIASAIRTQAAIGDSGTGPLPRPLYEPPSRPSDARE
;
A
#
# COMPACT_ATOMS: atom_id res chain seq x y z
N MET A 1 -58.44 27.11 49.35
CA MET A 1 -57.40 27.36 48.40
C MET A 1 -56.57 26.10 48.27
N LYS A 2 -56.75 25.35 47.18
CA LYS A 2 -56.03 24.08 46.91
C LYS A 2 -55.08 24.33 45.73
N SER A 3 -53.78 24.34 45.99
CA SER A 3 -52.74 24.44 44.94
C SER A 3 -52.51 23.09 44.30
N ALA A 4 -52.70 23.01 42.99
CA ALA A 4 -52.35 21.85 42.20
C ALA A 4 -50.91 21.97 41.73
N ILE A 5 -50.08 21.00 42.05
CA ILE A 5 -48.70 20.86 41.57
C ILE A 5 -48.77 20.06 40.27
N CYS A 6 -48.38 20.68 39.18
CA CYS A 6 -48.26 20.05 37.86
C CYS A 6 -46.87 19.41 37.71
N LEU A 7 -46.82 18.06 37.66
CA LEU A 7 -45.59 17.32 37.51
C LEU A 7 -45.32 17.17 36.01
N VAL A 8 -44.29 17.83 35.50
CA VAL A 8 -43.83 17.67 34.10
C VAL A 8 -42.87 16.48 34.03
N ILE A 9 -43.29 15.39 33.43
CA ILE A 9 -42.44 14.24 33.14
C ILE A 9 -41.75 14.46 31.79
N THR A 10 -40.49 14.76 31.82
CA THR A 10 -39.62 14.81 30.62
C THR A 10 -39.17 13.40 30.26
N ALA A 11 -39.73 12.82 29.20
CA ALA A 11 -39.30 11.55 28.65
C ALA A 11 -38.00 11.73 27.85
N PHE A 12 -36.92 11.17 28.37
CA PHE A 12 -35.67 11.03 27.61
C PHE A 12 -35.84 9.89 26.60
N LEU A 13 -35.94 10.22 25.31
CA LEU A 13 -35.84 9.22 24.24
C LEU A 13 -34.34 8.93 24.06
N ALA A 14 -33.85 7.86 24.64
CA ALA A 14 -32.57 7.29 24.35
C ALA A 14 -32.63 6.67 22.94
N SER A 15 -32.07 7.38 21.97
CA SER A 15 -31.84 6.83 20.63
C SER A 15 -30.72 5.79 20.69
N CYS A 16 -31.10 4.50 20.73
CA CYS A 16 -30.21 3.39 20.52
C CYS A 16 -29.85 3.36 19.02
N ALA A 17 -28.78 4.05 18.63
CA ALA A 17 -28.16 3.79 17.35
C ALA A 17 -27.49 2.41 17.44
N GLY A 18 -28.16 1.40 16.89
CA GLY A 18 -27.59 0.07 16.72
C GLY A 18 -26.33 0.12 15.83
N PRO A 19 -25.42 -0.85 15.94
CA PRO A 19 -24.24 -0.91 15.08
C PRO A 19 -24.71 -0.94 13.62
N ALA A 20 -24.15 -0.04 12.80
CA ALA A 20 -24.46 0.01 11.37
C ALA A 20 -24.18 -1.36 10.76
N VAL A 21 -25.24 -2.04 10.33
CA VAL A 21 -25.17 -3.30 9.59
C VAL A 21 -24.46 -2.99 8.29
N ARG A 22 -23.19 -3.42 8.17
CA ARG A 22 -22.49 -3.40 6.89
C ARG A 22 -23.24 -4.32 5.95
N SER A 23 -23.90 -3.76 4.96
CA SER A 23 -24.57 -4.55 3.93
C SER A 23 -23.51 -5.34 3.17
N SER A 24 -23.53 -6.65 3.31
CA SER A 24 -22.78 -7.59 2.49
C SER A 24 -23.45 -7.70 1.11
N SER A 25 -23.45 -6.64 0.33
CA SER A 25 -23.72 -6.76 -1.09
C SER A 25 -22.45 -7.36 -1.72
N GLY A 26 -22.57 -8.47 -2.46
CA GLY A 26 -21.49 -9.22 -3.10
C GLY A 26 -20.81 -8.48 -4.25
N HIS A 27 -20.75 -7.18 -4.19
CA HIS A 27 -20.04 -6.29 -5.08
C HIS A 27 -18.69 -5.92 -4.44
N ASP A 28 -17.75 -5.48 -5.25
CA ASP A 28 -16.49 -4.91 -4.82
C ASP A 28 -16.75 -3.98 -3.62
N ALA A 29 -16.58 -4.51 -2.39
CA ALA A 29 -16.87 -3.78 -1.14
C ALA A 29 -16.05 -2.49 -1.02
N TRP A 30 -15.06 -2.33 -1.88
CA TRP A 30 -14.13 -1.22 -1.99
C TRP A 30 -14.45 -0.30 -3.17
N GLY A 31 -15.57 -0.56 -3.88
CA GLY A 31 -16.00 0.24 -5.02
C GLY A 31 -16.31 1.67 -4.63
N HIS A 32 -16.06 2.62 -5.48
CA HIS A 32 -16.48 4.03 -5.44
C HIS A 32 -16.19 4.85 -4.19
N ARG A 33 -15.24 4.45 -3.35
CA ARG A 33 -14.75 5.33 -2.29
C ARG A 33 -13.54 6.12 -2.77
N PRO A 34 -13.46 7.42 -2.43
CA PRO A 34 -12.26 8.21 -2.65
C PRO A 34 -11.07 7.56 -1.95
N GLY A 35 -9.89 7.77 -2.51
CA GLY A 35 -8.65 7.35 -1.88
C GLY A 35 -8.35 8.10 -0.60
N PRO A 36 -7.35 7.65 0.16
CA PRO A 36 -7.05 8.18 1.48
C PRO A 36 -6.56 9.63 1.40
N LYS A 37 -7.08 10.46 2.29
CA LYS A 37 -6.65 11.83 2.52
C LYS A 37 -6.58 12.09 4.01
N GLY A 38 -5.60 12.88 4.47
CA GLY A 38 -5.45 13.24 5.87
C GLY A 38 -5.10 12.07 6.78
N PHE A 39 -4.60 10.96 6.24
CA PHE A 39 -4.12 9.85 7.05
C PHE A 39 -2.87 10.24 7.83
N THR A 40 -2.74 9.70 9.03
CA THR A 40 -1.65 10.03 9.96
C THR A 40 -0.68 8.87 10.17
N THR A 41 -1.06 7.67 9.74
CA THR A 41 -0.24 6.47 9.89
C THR A 41 0.15 5.91 8.51
N VAL A 42 1.43 5.62 8.33
CA VAL A 42 1.97 4.92 7.17
C VAL A 42 2.59 3.62 7.64
N ILE A 43 2.01 2.51 7.20
CA ILE A 43 2.54 1.19 7.45
C ILE A 43 3.38 0.83 6.23
N ILE A 44 4.66 0.49 6.46
CA ILE A 44 5.58 0.11 5.39
C ILE A 44 6.00 -1.32 5.61
N ASP A 45 5.75 -2.13 4.61
CA ASP A 45 6.09 -3.53 4.59
C ASP A 45 7.33 -3.75 3.71
N ALA A 46 8.35 -4.39 4.27
CA ALA A 46 9.48 -4.90 3.50
C ALA A 46 9.14 -6.33 3.08
N GLY A 47 8.96 -6.57 1.79
CA GLY A 47 8.70 -7.91 1.27
C GLY A 47 9.75 -8.93 1.72
N HIS A 48 9.33 -10.21 1.82
CA HIS A 48 10.20 -11.32 2.21
C HIS A 48 10.79 -11.18 3.61
N GLY A 49 11.91 -11.88 3.89
CA GLY A 49 12.63 -11.82 5.16
C GLY A 49 12.92 -13.18 5.78
N GLY A 50 13.95 -13.29 6.61
CA GLY A 50 14.37 -14.53 7.23
C GLY A 50 14.75 -15.61 6.21
N HIS A 51 14.05 -16.74 6.25
CA HIS A 51 14.26 -17.86 5.32
C HIS A 51 13.72 -17.57 3.90
N ASP A 52 12.78 -16.66 3.74
CA ASP A 52 12.31 -16.21 2.44
C ASP A 52 13.23 -15.11 1.90
N SER A 53 14.04 -15.46 0.91
CA SER A 53 14.99 -14.52 0.30
C SER A 53 14.34 -13.60 -0.73
N GLY A 54 13.15 -13.93 -1.24
CA GLY A 54 12.64 -13.36 -2.47
C GLY A 54 13.54 -13.69 -3.65
N ALA A 55 13.48 -12.87 -4.68
CA ALA A 55 14.35 -12.97 -5.83
C ALA A 55 15.82 -12.70 -5.46
N THR A 56 16.73 -13.39 -6.16
CA THR A 56 18.18 -13.13 -6.07
C THR A 56 18.69 -12.71 -7.45
N SER A 57 19.30 -11.55 -7.51
CA SER A 57 19.90 -11.06 -8.76
C SER A 57 21.07 -11.93 -9.19
N ARG A 58 21.01 -12.45 -10.40
CA ARG A 58 22.14 -13.20 -11.02
C ARG A 58 23.33 -12.31 -11.34
N HIS A 59 23.12 -11.01 -11.42
CA HIS A 59 24.12 -10.03 -11.86
C HIS A 59 24.86 -9.37 -10.70
N THR A 60 24.20 -9.27 -9.51
CA THR A 60 24.76 -8.59 -8.34
C THR A 60 24.85 -9.48 -7.11
N GLY A 61 24.20 -10.65 -7.12
CA GLY A 61 24.12 -11.56 -5.97
C GLY A 61 23.21 -11.06 -4.84
N GLN A 62 22.62 -9.87 -4.97
CA GLN A 62 21.78 -9.31 -3.92
C GLN A 62 20.42 -9.99 -3.86
N LYS A 63 19.94 -10.17 -2.65
CA LYS A 63 18.64 -10.77 -2.35
C LYS A 63 17.59 -9.67 -2.19
N GLU A 64 16.39 -9.93 -2.67
CA GLU A 64 15.28 -8.99 -2.57
C GLU A 64 14.99 -8.60 -1.13
N LYS A 65 14.98 -9.56 -0.19
CA LYS A 65 14.72 -9.29 1.23
C LYS A 65 15.62 -8.22 1.85
N ASP A 66 16.88 -8.15 1.42
CA ASP A 66 17.86 -7.18 1.94
C ASP A 66 17.62 -5.79 1.34
N LEU A 67 17.31 -5.76 0.05
CA LEU A 67 17.01 -4.53 -0.69
C LEU A 67 15.69 -3.90 -0.21
N THR A 68 14.66 -4.70 0.01
CA THR A 68 13.37 -4.22 0.52
C THR A 68 13.49 -3.69 1.94
N LEU A 69 14.28 -4.36 2.80
CA LEU A 69 14.56 -3.88 4.16
C LEU A 69 15.32 -2.54 4.16
N ASP A 70 16.31 -2.38 3.28
CA ASP A 70 17.01 -1.10 3.11
C ASP A 70 16.06 -0.01 2.62
N MET A 71 15.22 -0.32 1.63
CA MET A 71 14.24 0.63 1.09
C MET A 71 13.26 1.13 2.14
N VAL A 72 12.65 0.25 2.93
CA VAL A 72 11.65 0.68 3.91
C VAL A 72 12.26 1.52 5.03
N LYS A 73 13.53 1.26 5.40
CA LYS A 73 14.26 2.11 6.35
C LYS A 73 14.50 3.51 5.79
N ARG A 74 14.87 3.61 4.51
CA ARG A 74 15.03 4.90 3.81
C ARG A 74 13.72 5.65 3.71
N ILE A 75 12.63 4.99 3.27
CA ILE A 75 11.31 5.61 3.19
C ILE A 75 10.86 6.12 4.56
N LYS A 76 11.06 5.34 5.63
CA LYS A 76 10.76 5.78 7.01
C LYS A 76 11.56 7.02 7.39
N SER A 77 12.85 7.05 7.09
CA SER A 77 13.73 8.20 7.34
C SER A 77 13.24 9.44 6.58
N GLU A 78 12.89 9.28 5.31
CA GLU A 78 12.38 10.36 4.46
C GLU A 78 11.02 10.90 4.95
N LEU A 79 10.12 10.04 5.43
CA LEU A 79 8.83 10.48 5.98
C LEU A 79 9.00 11.32 7.25
N GLY A 80 10.06 11.08 8.02
CA GLY A 80 10.38 11.85 9.22
C GLY A 80 9.27 11.83 10.27
N GLY A 81 9.16 12.90 11.04
CA GLY A 81 8.14 13.04 12.09
C GLY A 81 6.74 13.40 11.60
N GLY A 82 6.52 13.54 10.30
CA GLY A 82 5.22 13.95 9.75
C GLY A 82 4.13 12.87 9.81
N PHE A 83 4.53 11.61 10.04
CA PHE A 83 3.64 10.46 10.13
C PHE A 83 4.06 9.52 11.26
N ARG A 84 3.09 8.82 11.84
CA ARG A 84 3.38 7.59 12.57
C ARG A 84 3.78 6.52 11.57
N THR A 85 5.08 6.23 11.44
CA THR A 85 5.57 5.22 10.50
C THR A 85 5.80 3.90 11.21
N VAL A 86 5.10 2.85 10.77
CA VAL A 86 5.18 1.47 11.30
C VAL A 86 5.86 0.58 10.25
N LEU A 87 6.96 -0.08 10.61
CA LEU A 87 7.57 -1.11 9.77
C LEU A 87 7.01 -2.48 10.16
N MET A 88 6.57 -3.29 9.19
CA MET A 88 6.13 -4.67 9.42
C MET A 88 7.27 -5.54 9.93
N ARG A 89 8.48 -5.31 9.41
CA ARG A 89 9.73 -5.84 9.94
C ARG A 89 10.82 -4.77 9.92
N GLY A 90 11.64 -4.73 10.95
CA GLY A 90 12.78 -3.79 11.06
C GLY A 90 14.14 -4.49 10.93
N SER A 91 14.15 -5.81 10.82
CA SER A 91 15.32 -6.69 10.74
C SER A 91 15.10 -7.80 9.71
N ASP A 92 16.07 -8.67 9.51
CA ASP A 92 15.94 -9.83 8.64
C ASP A 92 15.16 -10.95 9.34
N THR A 93 13.86 -10.76 9.49
CA THR A 93 12.92 -11.72 10.06
C THR A 93 11.84 -12.06 9.05
N PHE A 94 11.40 -13.31 9.03
CA PHE A 94 10.23 -13.74 8.28
C PHE A 94 8.95 -13.26 8.99
N VAL A 95 8.01 -12.73 8.22
CA VAL A 95 6.66 -12.40 8.68
C VAL A 95 5.69 -13.00 7.68
N ASP A 96 4.79 -13.84 8.15
CA ASP A 96 3.77 -14.47 7.32
C ASP A 96 2.80 -13.44 6.72
N LEU A 97 2.23 -13.74 5.54
CA LEU A 97 1.31 -12.83 4.85
C LEU A 97 0.05 -12.52 5.68
N ASP A 98 -0.48 -13.50 6.41
CA ASP A 98 -1.66 -13.30 7.26
C ASP A 98 -1.34 -12.46 8.49
N ASP A 99 -0.13 -12.60 9.04
CA ASP A 99 0.36 -11.75 10.11
C ASP A 99 0.53 -10.30 9.64
N ARG A 100 1.01 -10.08 8.39
CA ARG A 100 1.10 -8.73 7.80
C ARG A 100 -0.30 -8.12 7.66
N VAL A 101 -1.29 -8.86 7.17
CA VAL A 101 -2.68 -8.40 7.08
C VAL A 101 -3.23 -8.07 8.46
N THR A 102 -3.05 -8.98 9.42
CA THR A 102 -3.52 -8.79 10.81
C THR A 102 -2.88 -7.56 11.45
N ALA A 103 -1.59 -7.36 11.24
CA ALA A 103 -0.88 -6.19 11.75
C ALA A 103 -1.40 -4.89 11.12
N ALA A 104 -1.65 -4.89 9.80
CA ALA A 104 -2.20 -3.73 9.10
C ALA A 104 -3.60 -3.35 9.62
N ASN A 105 -4.46 -4.35 9.86
CA ASN A 105 -5.84 -4.14 10.29
C ASN A 105 -5.99 -3.61 11.74
N ARG A 106 -4.88 -3.54 12.49
CA ARG A 106 -4.86 -2.86 13.81
C ARG A 106 -4.90 -1.34 13.72
N PHE A 107 -4.74 -0.79 12.51
CA PHE A 107 -4.68 0.66 12.31
C PHE A 107 -5.87 1.15 11.49
N GLY A 108 -6.56 2.16 12.02
CA GLY A 108 -7.46 3.02 11.24
C GLY A 108 -6.70 4.24 10.72
N ASN A 109 -7.30 5.05 9.86
CA ASN A 109 -6.70 6.27 9.30
C ASN A 109 -5.23 6.09 8.84
N ALA A 110 -4.98 5.00 8.13
CA ALA A 110 -3.67 4.53 7.72
C ALA A 110 -3.66 4.10 6.25
N VAL A 111 -2.47 4.01 5.69
CA VAL A 111 -2.21 3.35 4.40
C VAL A 111 -1.13 2.29 4.57
N LEU A 112 -1.19 1.23 3.77
CA LEU A 112 -0.16 0.20 3.69
C LEU A 112 0.58 0.32 2.34
N VAL A 113 1.90 0.38 2.41
CA VAL A 113 2.79 0.35 1.25
C VAL A 113 3.76 -0.82 1.41
N SER A 114 3.60 -1.86 0.61
CA SER A 114 4.52 -3.00 0.56
C SER A 114 5.58 -2.77 -0.52
N MET A 115 6.85 -2.96 -0.20
CA MET A 115 7.98 -2.71 -1.09
C MET A 115 8.64 -4.01 -1.52
N HIS A 116 8.76 -4.20 -2.82
CA HIS A 116 9.34 -5.36 -3.52
C HIS A 116 10.25 -4.95 -4.67
N PHE A 117 10.97 -5.92 -5.21
CA PHE A 117 11.69 -5.85 -6.47
C PHE A 117 11.41 -7.09 -7.28
N ASN A 118 10.84 -6.92 -8.45
CA ASN A 118 10.34 -7.97 -9.29
C ASN A 118 11.45 -8.87 -9.90
N SER A 119 11.04 -10.01 -10.43
CA SER A 119 11.89 -10.90 -11.22
C SER A 119 11.07 -11.55 -12.33
N GLY A 120 11.70 -11.74 -13.49
CA GLY A 120 11.05 -12.30 -14.67
C GLY A 120 12.04 -12.55 -15.80
N PRO A 121 11.61 -12.53 -17.07
CA PRO A 121 12.50 -12.57 -18.21
C PRO A 121 13.52 -11.44 -18.16
N SER A 122 14.77 -11.72 -18.57
CA SER A 122 15.90 -10.79 -18.43
C SER A 122 15.80 -9.50 -19.26
N ASN A 123 14.87 -9.45 -20.21
CA ASN A 123 14.57 -8.28 -21.02
C ASN A 123 13.43 -7.40 -20.44
N VAL A 124 12.82 -7.83 -19.34
CA VAL A 124 11.74 -7.06 -18.68
C VAL A 124 12.34 -6.16 -17.62
N ARG A 125 11.93 -4.89 -17.63
CA ARG A 125 12.40 -3.86 -16.69
C ARG A 125 11.33 -2.78 -16.45
N GLY A 126 11.57 -1.94 -15.45
CA GLY A 126 10.73 -0.79 -15.09
C GLY A 126 9.86 -1.03 -13.87
N PRO A 127 9.47 0.04 -13.16
CA PRO A 127 8.63 -0.05 -11.97
C PRO A 127 7.20 -0.42 -12.33
N GLU A 128 6.54 -1.10 -11.40
CA GLU A 128 5.16 -1.55 -11.50
C GLU A 128 4.47 -1.41 -10.15
N THR A 129 3.18 -1.04 -10.11
CA THR A 129 2.45 -0.95 -8.85
C THR A 129 1.20 -1.79 -8.90
N TYR A 130 1.07 -2.70 -7.94
CA TYR A 130 -0.11 -3.53 -7.76
C TYR A 130 -1.08 -2.91 -6.76
N TYR A 131 -2.36 -2.96 -7.08
CA TYR A 131 -3.45 -2.58 -6.20
C TYR A 131 -4.67 -3.48 -6.46
N TRP A 132 -5.60 -3.52 -5.54
CA TRP A 132 -6.89 -4.21 -5.74
C TRP A 132 -8.05 -3.30 -5.40
N ARG A 133 -8.03 -2.66 -4.25
CA ARG A 133 -9.08 -1.79 -3.73
C ARG A 133 -9.19 -0.52 -4.56
N VAL A 134 -10.42 -0.09 -4.86
CA VAL A 134 -10.65 1.16 -5.59
C VAL A 134 -10.09 2.37 -4.85
N ASP A 135 -10.26 2.41 -3.51
CA ASP A 135 -9.72 3.46 -2.66
C ASP A 135 -8.18 3.48 -2.58
N SER A 136 -7.51 2.51 -3.16
CA SER A 136 -6.04 2.49 -3.26
C SER A 136 -5.53 3.03 -4.60
N HIS A 137 -6.42 3.21 -5.61
CA HIS A 137 -6.01 3.55 -6.97
C HIS A 137 -5.28 4.90 -7.06
N GLY A 138 -5.78 5.94 -6.38
CA GLY A 138 -5.14 7.26 -6.39
C GLY A 138 -3.73 7.21 -5.77
N LEU A 139 -3.58 6.52 -4.63
CA LEU A 139 -2.28 6.26 -4.01
C LEU A 139 -1.35 5.49 -4.95
N ALA A 140 -1.85 4.40 -5.56
CA ALA A 140 -1.08 3.59 -6.51
C ALA A 140 -0.60 4.42 -7.70
N THR A 141 -1.49 5.22 -8.30
CA THR A 141 -1.17 6.10 -9.43
C THR A 141 -0.06 7.08 -9.09
N ARG A 142 -0.13 7.70 -7.91
CA ARG A 142 0.83 8.69 -7.46
C ARG A 142 2.20 8.06 -7.18
N LEU A 143 2.22 6.91 -6.54
CA LEU A 143 3.44 6.16 -6.26
C LEU A 143 4.10 5.63 -7.54
N GLN A 144 3.31 5.12 -8.48
CA GLN A 144 3.83 4.68 -9.78
C GLN A 144 4.50 5.83 -10.55
N ARG A 145 3.86 6.99 -10.61
CA ARG A 145 4.43 8.19 -11.25
C ARG A 145 5.74 8.62 -10.57
N ALA A 146 5.78 8.56 -9.24
CA ALA A 146 6.97 8.90 -8.48
C ALA A 146 8.13 7.93 -8.76
N MET A 147 7.88 6.63 -8.78
CA MET A 147 8.91 5.65 -9.13
C MET A 147 9.38 5.82 -10.57
N ALA A 148 8.46 5.99 -11.52
CA ALA A 148 8.79 6.18 -12.93
C ALA A 148 9.63 7.45 -13.18
N SER A 149 9.44 8.51 -12.40
CA SER A 149 10.21 9.76 -12.54
C SER A 149 11.69 9.63 -12.11
N VAL A 150 12.02 8.59 -11.34
CA VAL A 150 13.39 8.31 -10.88
C VAL A 150 14.11 7.33 -11.80
N CYS A 151 13.34 6.48 -12.50
CA CYS A 151 13.90 5.50 -13.40
C CYS A 151 14.58 6.17 -14.61
N PRO A 152 15.67 5.60 -15.13
CA PRO A 152 16.24 6.05 -16.40
C PRO A 152 15.19 6.04 -17.52
N ALA A 153 15.36 6.93 -18.52
CA ALA A 153 14.42 7.06 -19.63
C ALA A 153 14.22 5.75 -20.41
N GLU A 154 15.25 4.91 -20.43
CA GLU A 154 15.25 3.60 -21.10
C GLU A 154 14.45 2.55 -20.33
N SER A 155 14.15 2.80 -19.04
CA SER A 155 13.33 1.90 -18.25
C SER A 155 11.86 2.07 -18.63
N SER A 156 11.21 0.99 -18.96
CA SER A 156 9.78 1.00 -19.28
C SER A 156 8.98 1.27 -18.00
N ASN A 157 8.13 2.31 -18.00
CA ASN A 157 7.11 2.48 -16.99
C ASN A 157 6.01 1.43 -17.22
N ARG A 158 5.93 0.42 -16.38
CA ARG A 158 4.99 -0.70 -16.53
C ARG A 158 3.58 -0.37 -16.02
N GLY A 159 3.44 0.74 -15.30
CA GLY A 159 2.13 1.26 -14.89
C GLY A 159 1.51 0.51 -13.71
N LEU A 160 0.18 0.52 -13.68
CA LEU A 160 -0.63 -0.07 -12.64
C LEU A 160 -1.17 -1.42 -13.04
N VAL A 161 -1.16 -2.36 -12.11
CA VAL A 161 -1.79 -3.66 -12.29
C VAL A 161 -2.84 -3.87 -11.18
N ARG A 162 -4.09 -4.07 -11.57
CA ARG A 162 -5.13 -4.41 -10.60
C ARG A 162 -5.13 -5.92 -10.37
N ARG A 163 -4.53 -6.36 -9.25
CA ARG A 163 -4.27 -7.77 -8.97
C ARG A 163 -4.63 -8.13 -7.52
N ARG A 164 -5.25 -9.30 -7.34
CA ARG A 164 -5.72 -9.80 -6.03
C ARG A 164 -4.59 -10.45 -5.23
N LEU A 165 -3.54 -9.71 -4.94
CA LEU A 165 -2.50 -10.19 -4.03
C LEU A 165 -3.00 -10.13 -2.57
N ARG A 166 -2.38 -10.92 -1.68
CA ARG A 166 -2.79 -10.97 -0.27
C ARG A 166 -2.79 -9.58 0.36
N LEU A 167 -1.73 -8.82 0.18
CA LEU A 167 -1.57 -7.49 0.78
C LEU A 167 -2.25 -6.35 -0.01
N THR A 168 -2.76 -6.59 -1.22
CA THR A 168 -3.53 -5.57 -1.94
C THR A 168 -5.04 -5.72 -1.75
N ARG A 169 -5.50 -6.91 -1.33
CA ARG A 169 -6.93 -7.23 -1.18
C ARG A 169 -7.40 -7.30 0.27
N ASN A 170 -6.65 -8.00 1.12
CA ASN A 170 -7.12 -8.39 2.45
C ASN A 170 -7.03 -7.30 3.53
N PRO A 171 -6.10 -6.33 3.49
CA PRO A 171 -6.14 -5.24 4.45
C PRO A 171 -7.44 -4.42 4.34
N GLU A 172 -7.96 -3.97 5.47
CA GLU A 172 -9.17 -3.12 5.54
C GLU A 172 -8.88 -1.65 5.23
N ILE A 173 -7.62 -1.27 5.22
CA ILE A 173 -7.12 0.06 4.86
C ILE A 173 -6.65 0.11 3.40
N PRO A 174 -6.53 1.29 2.76
CA PRO A 174 -5.93 1.42 1.45
C PRO A 174 -4.51 0.86 1.41
N CYS A 175 -4.22 0.01 0.42
CA CYS A 175 -2.99 -0.75 0.35
C CYS A 175 -2.49 -0.91 -1.08
N VAL A 176 -1.17 -0.85 -1.26
CA VAL A 176 -0.48 -1.01 -2.53
C VAL A 176 0.78 -1.85 -2.35
N LEU A 177 1.20 -2.54 -3.41
CA LEU A 177 2.48 -3.22 -3.48
C LEU A 177 3.29 -2.59 -4.63
N LEU A 178 4.50 -2.17 -4.32
CA LEU A 178 5.42 -1.51 -5.22
C LEU A 178 6.50 -2.49 -5.67
N GLU A 179 6.63 -2.67 -6.97
CA GLU A 179 7.78 -3.31 -7.59
C GLU A 179 8.70 -2.21 -8.11
N GLY A 180 9.81 -1.98 -7.42
CA GLY A 180 10.73 -0.87 -7.71
C GLY A 180 11.63 -1.08 -8.92
N GLY A 181 11.47 -2.20 -9.63
CA GLY A 181 12.23 -2.64 -10.82
C GLY A 181 12.54 -4.14 -10.77
N TYR A 182 13.29 -4.64 -11.73
CA TYR A 182 13.52 -6.07 -11.93
C TYR A 182 14.96 -6.50 -11.59
N LEU A 183 15.11 -7.39 -10.63
CA LEU A 183 16.39 -7.99 -10.24
C LEU A 183 16.96 -8.95 -11.30
N SER A 184 16.11 -9.43 -12.19
CA SER A 184 16.49 -10.29 -13.32
C SER A 184 17.08 -9.52 -14.50
N HIS A 185 16.84 -8.20 -14.61
CA HIS A 185 17.40 -7.38 -15.70
C HIS A 185 18.83 -6.92 -15.35
N PRO A 186 19.81 -7.08 -16.25
CA PRO A 186 21.21 -6.84 -15.92
C PRO A 186 21.54 -5.39 -15.52
N GLU A 187 20.98 -4.41 -16.20
CA GLU A 187 21.23 -3.00 -15.91
C GLU A 187 20.42 -2.53 -14.70
N GLU A 188 19.14 -2.90 -14.64
CA GLU A 188 18.27 -2.47 -13.55
C GLU A 188 18.67 -3.07 -12.20
N SER A 189 19.14 -4.33 -12.19
CA SER A 189 19.66 -4.93 -10.97
C SER A 189 20.91 -4.22 -10.44
N ARG A 190 21.81 -3.76 -11.33
CA ARG A 190 22.97 -2.93 -10.92
C ARG A 190 22.53 -1.56 -10.40
N LEU A 191 21.53 -0.97 -11.03
CA LEU A 191 20.94 0.30 -10.60
C LEU A 191 20.33 0.17 -9.21
N ILE A 192 19.51 -0.86 -8.99
CA ILE A 192 18.91 -1.17 -7.69
C ILE A 192 19.98 -1.48 -6.63
N ALA A 193 21.09 -2.11 -7.01
CA ALA A 193 22.22 -2.34 -6.13
C ALA A 193 22.89 -1.05 -5.63
N ASN A 194 22.74 0.06 -6.34
CA ASN A 194 23.33 1.35 -5.98
C ASN A 194 22.52 2.01 -4.83
N PRO A 195 23.13 2.27 -3.65
CA PRO A 195 22.44 2.91 -2.53
C PRO A 195 21.92 4.32 -2.87
N GLY A 196 22.62 5.06 -3.72
CA GLY A 196 22.20 6.40 -4.17
C GLY A 196 20.92 6.37 -5.00
N TYR A 197 20.75 5.35 -5.84
CA TYR A 197 19.51 5.14 -6.57
C TYR A 197 18.36 4.80 -5.63
N ARG A 198 18.57 3.86 -4.70
CA ARG A 198 17.54 3.51 -3.70
C ARG A 198 17.15 4.71 -2.83
N GLN A 199 18.09 5.60 -2.53
CA GLN A 199 17.78 6.84 -1.80
C GLN A 199 16.88 7.75 -2.62
N LYS A 200 17.16 7.97 -3.91
CA LYS A 200 16.30 8.76 -4.80
C LYS A 200 14.90 8.17 -4.89
N LEU A 201 14.82 6.84 -5.03
CA LEU A 201 13.55 6.14 -5.11
C LEU A 201 12.74 6.28 -3.80
N ALA A 202 13.39 6.14 -2.65
CA ALA A 202 12.76 6.31 -1.34
C ALA A 202 12.24 7.73 -1.12
N SER A 203 13.02 8.75 -1.53
CA SER A 203 12.62 10.16 -1.44
C SER A 203 11.39 10.45 -2.32
N ALA A 204 11.36 9.91 -3.54
CA ALA A 204 10.22 10.05 -4.45
C ALA A 204 8.95 9.39 -3.88
N ILE A 205 9.07 8.16 -3.37
CA ILE A 205 7.97 7.42 -2.72
C ILE A 205 7.44 8.21 -1.51
N ALA A 206 8.31 8.67 -0.63
CA ALA A 206 7.92 9.45 0.55
C ALA A 206 7.23 10.76 0.18
N SER A 207 7.71 11.45 -0.88
CA SER A 207 7.06 12.66 -1.41
C SER A 207 5.66 12.36 -1.92
N ALA A 208 5.48 11.26 -2.66
CA ALA A 208 4.18 10.82 -3.16
C ALA A 208 3.20 10.50 -2.03
N ILE A 209 3.66 9.84 -0.96
CA ILE A 209 2.85 9.55 0.23
C ILE A 209 2.39 10.86 0.90
N ARG A 210 3.28 11.83 1.10
CA ARG A 210 2.93 13.15 1.64
C ARG A 210 1.90 13.87 0.78
N THR A 211 2.09 13.84 -0.53
CA THR A 211 1.15 14.46 -1.47
C THR A 211 -0.23 13.79 -1.40
N GLN A 212 -0.28 12.44 -1.32
CA GLN A 212 -1.54 11.73 -1.16
C GLN A 212 -2.25 12.12 0.14
N ALA A 213 -1.52 12.20 1.25
CA ALA A 213 -2.09 12.63 2.52
C ALA A 213 -2.65 14.06 2.46
N ALA A 214 -1.97 14.96 1.76
CA ALA A 214 -2.36 16.37 1.68
C ALA A 214 -3.60 16.59 0.79
N ILE A 215 -3.64 16.00 -0.39
CA ILE A 215 -4.63 16.33 -1.41
C ILE A 215 -5.52 15.15 -1.88
N GLY A 216 -5.32 13.94 -1.33
CA GLY A 216 -6.06 12.74 -1.74
C GLY A 216 -5.84 12.43 -3.22
N ASP A 217 -6.90 12.05 -3.92
CA ASP A 217 -6.85 11.63 -5.34
C ASP A 217 -6.80 12.80 -6.33
N SER A 218 -6.66 14.03 -5.88
CA SER A 218 -6.55 15.17 -6.80
C SER A 218 -5.41 14.96 -7.80
N GLY A 219 -5.71 15.04 -9.10
CA GLY A 219 -4.73 14.88 -10.18
C GLY A 219 -4.34 13.42 -10.50
N THR A 220 -4.98 12.41 -9.92
CA THR A 220 -4.67 10.99 -10.24
C THR A 220 -5.52 10.39 -11.35
N GLY A 221 -6.53 11.12 -11.82
CA GLY A 221 -7.46 10.66 -12.85
C GLY A 221 -8.73 10.04 -12.27
N PRO A 222 -9.59 9.48 -13.12
CA PRO A 222 -10.83 8.86 -12.68
C PRO A 222 -10.57 7.57 -11.90
N LEU A 223 -11.51 7.22 -11.02
CA LEU A 223 -11.50 5.93 -10.35
C LEU A 223 -11.65 4.79 -11.35
N PRO A 224 -11.04 3.63 -11.11
CA PRO A 224 -11.21 2.47 -11.96
C PRO A 224 -12.65 1.97 -11.90
N ARG A 225 -13.09 1.28 -12.96
CA ARG A 225 -14.42 0.67 -12.99
C ARG A 225 -14.55 -0.37 -11.88
N PRO A 226 -15.73 -0.48 -11.24
CA PRO A 226 -15.99 -1.54 -10.28
C PRO A 226 -15.80 -2.92 -10.93
N LEU A 227 -15.31 -3.86 -10.13
CA LEU A 227 -15.31 -5.28 -10.50
C LEU A 227 -16.52 -5.93 -9.82
N TYR A 228 -17.46 -6.40 -10.62
CA TYR A 228 -18.66 -7.08 -10.11
C TYR A 228 -18.43 -8.56 -9.90
N GLU A 229 -17.42 -9.13 -10.57
CA GLU A 229 -17.03 -10.51 -10.44
C GLU A 229 -15.56 -10.62 -10.06
N PRO A 230 -15.19 -11.53 -9.15
CA PRO A 230 -13.79 -11.79 -8.88
C PRO A 230 -13.12 -12.36 -10.13
N PRO A 231 -11.86 -12.03 -10.41
CA PRO A 231 -11.12 -12.67 -11.51
C PRO A 231 -11.15 -14.20 -11.35
N SER A 232 -11.29 -14.90 -12.44
CA SER A 232 -11.38 -16.38 -12.47
C SER A 232 -10.12 -17.07 -11.94
N ARG A 233 -9.01 -16.35 -11.85
CA ARG A 233 -7.74 -16.84 -11.27
C ARG A 233 -7.29 -15.88 -10.18
N PRO A 234 -7.42 -16.26 -8.89
CA PRO A 234 -6.79 -15.53 -7.84
C PRO A 234 -5.27 -15.57 -8.02
N SER A 235 -4.66 -14.40 -8.03
CA SER A 235 -3.21 -14.26 -8.22
C SER A 235 -2.49 -13.96 -6.90
N ASP A 236 -3.17 -14.18 -5.79
CA ASP A 236 -2.67 -13.94 -4.44
C ASP A 236 -1.97 -15.16 -3.83
N ALA A 237 -1.74 -16.21 -4.60
CA ALA A 237 -1.17 -17.44 -4.06
C ALA A 237 0.36 -17.40 -3.87
N ARG A 238 1.04 -16.43 -4.46
CA ARG A 238 2.50 -16.28 -4.33
C ARG A 238 2.86 -14.81 -4.55
N GLU A 239 3.36 -14.18 -3.52
CA GLU A 239 4.21 -13.01 -3.58
C GLU A 239 5.66 -13.43 -3.60
#